data_0e15350168dac1ae2e163afe482e3cee
#
_entry.id   0e15350168dac1ae2e163afe482e3cee
#
_cell.length_a   1.000
_cell.length_b   1.000
_cell.length_c   1.000
_cell.angle_alpha   90.00
_cell.angle_beta   90.00
_cell.angle_gamma   90.00
#
_symmetry.space_group_name_H-M   'P 1'
#
loop_
_entity.id
_entity.type
_entity.pdbx_description
1 polymer ?
#
loop_
_entity_poly.entity_id
_entity_poly.type
_entity_poly.pdbx_seq_one_letter_code
_entity_poly.pdbx_strand_id
1 'polypeptide(L)'
;MPGKTPEGPDLCTNLLDPQEAPFSFGRSRGTLPHLYKDGCTYFVTFCLGDSVPAKLERRRRLEDDKHQPEDLARLSEPLVDRGSMVLKRPEIAEIVEGALGHFQGNRYGLHAWVVMPNHVHAVLTPFEHYGVSDILHSWKSFTASAINRALGRSGKLWQHESFDHLVRNHDSMIRFITYTENNPVAAGLCLNPEDWPFSSARFRV
;
A
#
# COMPACT_ATOMS: atom_id res chain seq x y z
N MET A 1 -24.09 36.29 6.56
CA MET A 1 -23.22 35.45 7.38
C MET A 1 -22.69 34.38 6.46
N PRO A 2 -21.42 34.39 6.00
CA PRO A 2 -20.85 33.32 5.19
C PRO A 2 -20.51 32.14 6.11
N GLY A 3 -21.04 30.96 5.76
CA GLY A 3 -20.82 29.70 6.48
C GLY A 3 -19.34 29.27 6.40
N LYS A 4 -18.77 28.95 7.56
CA LYS A 4 -17.48 28.29 7.67
C LYS A 4 -17.57 26.94 7.00
N THR A 5 -16.74 26.73 5.96
CA THR A 5 -16.38 25.42 5.46
C THR A 5 -15.74 24.61 6.61
N PRO A 6 -16.12 23.35 6.85
CA PRO A 6 -15.42 22.52 7.81
C PRO A 6 -13.98 22.31 7.32
N GLU A 7 -13.02 22.78 8.08
CA GLU A 7 -11.62 22.41 7.93
C GLU A 7 -11.55 20.88 8.06
N GLY A 8 -11.07 20.22 7.02
CA GLY A 8 -10.80 18.79 7.07
C GLY A 8 -9.81 18.48 8.19
N PRO A 9 -9.82 17.27 8.78
CA PRO A 9 -8.92 16.93 9.86
C PRO A 9 -7.48 17.18 9.42
N ASP A 10 -6.76 17.95 10.23
CA ASP A 10 -5.35 18.25 10.04
C ASP A 10 -4.56 16.93 10.07
N LEU A 11 -4.18 16.43 8.90
CA LEU A 11 -3.54 15.12 8.70
C LEU A 11 -2.12 15.02 9.29
N CYS A 12 -1.61 16.13 9.86
CA CYS A 12 -0.24 16.24 10.34
C CYS A 12 -0.05 16.03 11.85
N THR A 13 -1.11 15.94 12.66
CA THR A 13 -0.99 16.08 14.12
C THR A 13 -0.83 14.79 14.91
N ASN A 14 -0.86 13.61 14.29
CA ASN A 14 -0.76 12.33 15.03
C ASN A 14 0.26 11.35 14.45
N LEU A 15 1.45 11.81 14.05
CA LEU A 15 2.61 10.92 13.96
C LEU A 15 3.11 10.71 15.39
N LEU A 16 2.61 9.66 16.04
CA LEU A 16 3.14 9.22 17.33
C LEU A 16 4.63 8.92 17.14
N ASP A 17 5.47 9.47 18.06
CA ASP A 17 6.88 9.09 18.11
C ASP A 17 6.96 7.56 18.25
N PRO A 18 7.65 6.87 17.33
CA PRO A 18 7.81 5.42 17.39
C PRO A 18 8.42 4.92 18.70
N GLN A 19 9.06 5.78 19.48
CA GLN A 19 9.67 5.45 20.76
C GLN A 19 8.68 5.49 21.94
N GLU A 20 7.57 6.25 21.82
CA GLU A 20 6.64 6.48 22.94
C GLU A 20 5.46 5.50 23.03
N ALA A 21 5.08 4.84 21.94
CA ALA A 21 3.96 3.92 21.96
C ALA A 21 4.39 2.47 22.28
N PRO A 22 3.64 1.71 23.09
CA PRO A 22 3.95 0.33 23.41
C PRO A 22 3.91 -0.55 22.16
N PHE A 23 4.93 -1.42 22.00
CA PHE A 23 4.94 -2.40 20.92
C PHE A 23 3.98 -3.54 21.25
N SER A 24 3.02 -3.79 20.41
CA SER A 24 2.28 -5.04 20.41
C SER A 24 2.85 -5.98 19.34
N PHE A 25 3.33 -7.15 19.75
CA PHE A 25 3.78 -8.18 18.84
C PHE A 25 2.57 -8.98 18.37
N GLY A 26 2.05 -8.67 17.18
CA GLY A 26 1.08 -9.52 16.50
C GLY A 26 1.78 -10.76 15.94
N ARG A 27 1.39 -11.96 16.38
CA ARG A 27 1.77 -13.20 15.68
C ARG A 27 0.96 -13.31 14.40
N SER A 28 1.56 -12.90 13.27
CA SER A 28 1.07 -13.34 11.96
C SER A 28 1.37 -14.83 11.79
N ARG A 29 0.47 -15.57 11.11
CA ARG A 29 0.69 -16.97 10.71
C ARG A 29 1.74 -17.13 9.60
N GLY A 30 2.48 -16.08 9.28
CA GLY A 30 3.57 -16.06 8.31
C GLY A 30 4.95 -16.13 8.97
N THR A 31 6.01 -16.24 8.16
CA THR A 31 7.40 -16.46 8.57
C THR A 31 8.09 -15.17 9.10
N LEU A 32 7.42 -14.02 9.08
CA LEU A 32 7.99 -12.72 9.48
C LEU A 32 7.26 -12.15 10.69
N PRO A 33 7.98 -11.63 11.70
CA PRO A 33 7.38 -10.86 12.77
C PRO A 33 6.92 -9.51 12.21
N HIS A 34 5.62 -9.24 12.25
CA HIS A 34 5.06 -7.93 11.97
C HIS A 34 5.03 -7.13 13.26
N LEU A 35 5.71 -5.99 13.29
CA LEU A 35 5.66 -5.05 14.40
C LEU A 35 4.40 -4.19 14.21
N TYR A 36 3.40 -4.40 15.07
CA TYR A 36 2.21 -3.56 15.09
C TYR A 36 2.30 -2.54 16.21
N LYS A 37 2.00 -1.32 15.87
CA LYS A 37 1.94 -0.20 16.78
C LYS A 37 0.67 0.59 16.46
N ASP A 38 -0.23 0.73 17.43
CA ASP A 38 -1.48 1.45 17.25
C ASP A 38 -1.22 2.91 16.88
N GLY A 39 -2.00 3.43 15.94
CA GLY A 39 -1.90 4.82 15.47
C GLY A 39 -0.67 5.14 14.61
N CYS A 40 0.16 4.16 14.27
CA CYS A 40 1.32 4.37 13.40
C CYS A 40 0.98 4.22 11.94
N THR A 41 1.70 4.98 11.09
CA THR A 41 1.58 4.91 9.63
C THR A 41 2.44 3.77 9.08
N TYR A 42 1.91 3.09 8.08
CA TYR A 42 2.58 2.00 7.37
C TYR A 42 2.61 2.26 5.87
N PHE A 43 3.76 1.98 5.27
CA PHE A 43 3.86 1.75 3.84
C PHE A 43 3.68 0.26 3.58
N VAL A 44 2.79 -0.10 2.66
CA VAL A 44 2.49 -1.49 2.34
C VAL A 44 2.59 -1.77 0.85
N THR A 45 3.01 -3.00 0.50
CA THR A 45 3.04 -3.50 -0.88
C THR A 45 2.47 -4.91 -0.92
N PHE A 46 1.57 -5.18 -1.86
CA PHE A 46 1.10 -6.53 -2.14
C PHE A 46 1.01 -6.79 -3.64
N CYS A 47 1.42 -7.98 -4.06
CA CYS A 47 1.65 -8.33 -5.45
C CYS A 47 0.73 -9.47 -5.89
N LEU A 48 0.47 -9.53 -7.21
CA LEU A 48 -0.17 -10.71 -7.83
C LEU A 48 0.66 -11.98 -7.57
N GLY A 49 -0.02 -13.12 -7.48
CA GLY A 49 0.58 -14.38 -7.06
C GLY A 49 1.73 -14.89 -7.94
N ASP A 50 1.77 -14.45 -9.18
CA ASP A 50 2.75 -14.82 -10.20
C ASP A 50 3.78 -13.71 -10.52
N SER A 51 3.73 -12.55 -9.84
CA SER A 51 4.55 -11.37 -10.17
C SER A 51 6.04 -11.53 -9.85
N VAL A 52 6.39 -12.20 -8.74
CA VAL A 52 7.80 -12.45 -8.34
C VAL A 52 7.90 -13.80 -7.61
N PRO A 53 8.95 -14.60 -7.84
CA PRO A 53 9.22 -15.78 -7.03
C PRO A 53 9.43 -15.40 -5.55
N ALA A 54 8.66 -16.01 -4.65
CA ALA A 54 8.71 -15.76 -3.19
C ALA A 54 10.13 -15.82 -2.60
N LYS A 55 11.04 -16.57 -3.21
CA LYS A 55 12.43 -16.71 -2.80
C LYS A 55 13.28 -15.44 -3.02
N LEU A 56 12.97 -14.68 -4.09
CA LEU A 56 13.66 -13.42 -4.41
C LEU A 56 13.18 -12.30 -3.47
N GLU A 57 11.91 -12.29 -3.16
CA GLU A 57 11.27 -11.35 -2.23
C GLU A 57 11.79 -11.54 -0.80
N ARG A 58 11.97 -12.80 -0.35
CA ARG A 58 12.54 -13.12 0.96
C ARG A 58 13.99 -12.63 1.09
N ARG A 59 14.80 -12.74 0.04
CA ARG A 59 16.21 -12.29 0.04
C ARG A 59 16.29 -10.76 0.14
N ARG A 60 15.41 -10.03 -0.52
CA ARG A 60 15.31 -8.57 -0.46
C ARG A 60 14.94 -8.09 0.96
N ARG A 61 13.96 -8.74 1.62
CA ARG A 61 13.53 -8.40 2.99
C ARG A 61 14.63 -8.56 4.04
N LEU A 62 15.51 -9.54 3.87
CA LEU A 62 16.65 -9.76 4.78
C LEU A 62 17.76 -8.72 4.61
N GLU A 63 17.80 -8.06 3.45
CA GLU A 63 18.72 -6.97 3.14
C GLU A 63 18.15 -5.61 3.58
N ASP A 64 16.81 -5.47 3.66
CA ASP A 64 16.08 -4.22 3.92
C ASP A 64 16.17 -3.69 5.37
N ASP A 65 16.47 -4.52 6.36
CA ASP A 65 16.66 -4.06 7.76
C ASP A 65 17.81 -3.02 7.91
N LYS A 66 18.58 -2.78 6.83
CA LYS A 66 19.71 -1.85 6.80
C LYS A 66 19.56 -0.70 5.80
N HIS A 67 18.46 -0.62 5.03
CA HIS A 67 18.40 0.25 3.86
C HIS A 67 17.54 1.50 4.08
N GLN A 68 18.04 2.61 3.49
CA GLN A 68 17.36 3.91 3.43
C GLN A 68 16.20 3.86 2.40
N PRO A 69 15.19 4.75 2.51
CA PRO A 69 14.04 4.81 1.58
C PRO A 69 14.41 4.92 0.09
N GLU A 70 15.63 5.36 -0.23
CA GLU A 70 16.16 5.46 -1.60
C GLU A 70 16.35 4.09 -2.25
N ASP A 71 16.51 3.04 -1.45
CA ASP A 71 16.59 1.67 -1.94
C ASP A 71 15.23 1.08 -2.34
N LEU A 72 14.12 1.71 -1.92
CA LEU A 72 12.76 1.29 -2.27
C LEU A 72 12.49 1.40 -3.78
N ALA A 73 13.07 2.40 -4.46
CA ALA A 73 12.96 2.53 -5.91
C ALA A 73 13.52 1.30 -6.64
N ARG A 74 14.60 0.71 -6.13
CA ARG A 74 15.21 -0.51 -6.66
C ARG A 74 14.38 -1.77 -6.40
N LEU A 75 13.42 -1.72 -5.46
CA LEU A 75 12.57 -2.86 -5.12
C LEU A 75 11.39 -3.02 -6.10
N SER A 76 10.93 -1.94 -6.73
CA SER A 76 9.76 -1.94 -7.62
C SER A 76 10.10 -2.08 -9.10
N GLU A 77 11.27 -1.61 -9.56
CA GLU A 77 11.67 -1.71 -10.97
C GLU A 77 11.58 -3.14 -11.55
N PRO A 78 11.98 -4.21 -10.84
CA PRO A 78 11.84 -5.57 -11.34
C PRO A 78 10.43 -6.15 -11.21
N LEU A 79 9.50 -5.48 -10.50
CA LEU A 79 8.13 -5.99 -10.31
C LEU A 79 7.25 -5.73 -11.53
N VAL A 80 7.50 -4.65 -12.27
CA VAL A 80 6.62 -4.20 -13.37
C VAL A 80 6.67 -5.15 -14.56
N ASP A 81 7.80 -5.82 -14.82
CA ASP A 81 7.99 -6.63 -16.03
C ASP A 81 7.76 -8.13 -15.84
N ARG A 82 7.27 -8.58 -14.68
CA ARG A 82 7.14 -10.02 -14.38
C ARG A 82 5.75 -10.42 -13.93
N GLY A 83 5.26 -11.50 -14.51
CA GLY A 83 3.97 -12.11 -14.19
C GLY A 83 2.79 -11.49 -14.92
N SER A 84 1.60 -11.80 -14.43
CA SER A 84 0.37 -11.24 -14.96
C SER A 84 0.27 -9.74 -14.69
N MET A 85 -0.17 -9.00 -15.70
CA MET A 85 -0.44 -7.56 -15.62
C MET A 85 -1.93 -7.26 -15.61
N VAL A 86 -2.71 -8.13 -14.98
CA VAL A 86 -4.17 -8.06 -15.02
C VAL A 86 -4.72 -6.76 -14.43
N LEU A 87 -3.99 -6.15 -13.48
CA LEU A 87 -4.38 -4.85 -12.91
C LEU A 87 -4.19 -3.67 -13.87
N LYS A 88 -3.54 -3.87 -15.04
CA LYS A 88 -3.47 -2.87 -16.11
C LYS A 88 -4.85 -2.63 -16.76
N ARG A 89 -5.77 -3.58 -16.63
CA ARG A 89 -7.14 -3.45 -17.16
C ARG A 89 -7.93 -2.49 -16.27
N PRO A 90 -8.51 -1.40 -16.83
CA PRO A 90 -9.18 -0.37 -16.03
C PRO A 90 -10.26 -0.94 -15.11
N GLU A 91 -11.10 -1.83 -15.62
CA GLU A 91 -12.20 -2.45 -14.88
C GLU A 91 -11.73 -3.32 -13.69
N ILE A 92 -10.47 -3.79 -13.73
CA ILE A 92 -9.86 -4.56 -12.65
C ILE A 92 -9.18 -3.63 -11.64
N ALA A 93 -8.50 -2.59 -12.13
CA ALA A 93 -7.90 -1.58 -11.26
C ALA A 93 -8.95 -0.83 -10.44
N GLU A 94 -10.12 -0.52 -11.01
CA GLU A 94 -11.27 0.10 -10.34
C GLU A 94 -11.76 -0.75 -9.14
N ILE A 95 -11.78 -2.07 -9.28
CA ILE A 95 -12.14 -2.97 -8.16
C ILE A 95 -11.15 -2.80 -7.00
N VAL A 96 -9.86 -2.69 -7.30
CA VAL A 96 -8.82 -2.52 -6.28
C VAL A 96 -8.92 -1.12 -5.66
N GLU A 97 -9.03 -0.07 -6.48
CA GLU A 97 -9.20 1.30 -6.01
C GLU A 97 -10.42 1.44 -5.09
N GLY A 98 -11.56 0.89 -5.51
CA GLY A 98 -12.78 0.89 -4.70
C GLY A 98 -12.60 0.19 -3.34
N ALA A 99 -11.83 -0.91 -3.31
CA ALA A 99 -11.53 -1.61 -2.06
C ALA A 99 -10.63 -0.79 -1.13
N LEU A 100 -9.61 -0.09 -1.69
CA LEU A 100 -8.71 0.79 -0.92
C LEU A 100 -9.47 1.97 -0.29
N GLY A 101 -10.45 2.54 -1.02
CA GLY A 101 -11.26 3.66 -0.54
C GLY A 101 -12.41 3.29 0.38
N HIS A 102 -12.87 2.03 0.38
CA HIS A 102 -14.15 1.64 0.99
C HIS A 102 -14.26 1.96 2.49
N PHE A 103 -13.19 1.76 3.25
CA PHE A 103 -13.17 2.03 4.69
C PHE A 103 -12.29 3.23 5.07
N GLN A 104 -11.91 4.05 4.09
CA GLN A 104 -11.24 5.33 4.32
C GLN A 104 -12.08 6.19 5.27
N GLY A 105 -11.44 6.78 6.30
CA GLY A 105 -12.10 7.59 7.31
C GLY A 105 -12.89 6.81 8.37
N ASN A 106 -12.98 5.47 8.24
CA ASN A 106 -13.67 4.61 9.19
C ASN A 106 -12.73 3.64 9.91
N ARG A 107 -11.88 2.91 9.16
CA ARG A 107 -10.93 1.94 9.73
C ARG A 107 -9.49 2.39 9.62
N TYR A 108 -9.20 3.32 8.72
CA TYR A 108 -7.86 3.86 8.47
C TYR A 108 -7.93 5.21 7.79
N GLY A 109 -6.86 5.99 7.92
CA GLY A 109 -6.54 7.10 7.03
C GLY A 109 -5.65 6.60 5.90
N LEU A 110 -6.04 6.82 4.65
CA LEU A 110 -5.26 6.46 3.46
C LEU A 110 -4.58 7.73 2.93
N HIS A 111 -3.24 7.79 3.01
CA HIS A 111 -2.47 8.99 2.69
C HIS A 111 -2.01 9.03 1.23
N ALA A 112 -1.62 7.88 0.70
CA ALA A 112 -1.25 7.72 -0.71
C ALA A 112 -1.51 6.28 -1.14
N TRP A 113 -1.77 6.08 -2.43
CA TRP A 113 -1.91 4.76 -3.01
C TRP A 113 -1.68 4.80 -4.53
N VAL A 114 -1.30 3.65 -5.08
CA VAL A 114 -1.20 3.42 -6.51
C VAL A 114 -1.48 1.95 -6.82
N VAL A 115 -2.31 1.72 -7.84
CA VAL A 115 -2.53 0.40 -8.44
C VAL A 115 -1.65 0.30 -9.67
N MET A 116 -0.57 -0.46 -9.56
CA MET A 116 0.35 -0.78 -10.63
C MET A 116 -0.16 -2.01 -11.43
N PRO A 117 0.36 -2.30 -12.62
CA PRO A 117 -0.13 -3.39 -13.46
C PRO A 117 -0.16 -4.77 -12.79
N ASN A 118 0.66 -5.04 -11.77
CA ASN A 118 0.82 -6.34 -11.11
C ASN A 118 1.00 -6.27 -9.58
N HIS A 119 0.96 -5.08 -9.00
CA HIS A 119 1.08 -4.86 -7.56
C HIS A 119 0.41 -3.57 -7.13
N VAL A 120 0.31 -3.36 -5.82
CA VAL A 120 -0.29 -2.18 -5.20
C VAL A 120 0.64 -1.66 -4.13
N HIS A 121 0.83 -0.34 -4.07
CA HIS A 121 1.43 0.34 -2.93
C HIS A 121 0.39 1.20 -2.23
N ALA A 122 0.48 1.30 -0.92
CA ALA A 122 -0.33 2.23 -0.14
C ALA A 122 0.42 2.73 1.10
N VAL A 123 0.13 3.96 1.49
CA VAL A 123 0.56 4.57 2.76
C VAL A 123 -0.70 4.82 3.58
N LEU A 124 -0.82 4.16 4.74
CA LEU A 124 -2.03 4.25 5.56
C LEU A 124 -1.71 4.28 7.05
N THR A 125 -2.62 4.90 7.81
CA THR A 125 -2.63 4.86 9.29
C THR A 125 -3.88 4.11 9.74
N PRO A 126 -3.77 2.89 10.27
CA PRO A 126 -4.90 2.21 10.91
C PRO A 126 -5.44 3.02 12.07
N PHE A 127 -6.77 3.06 12.23
CA PHE A 127 -7.39 3.65 13.40
C PHE A 127 -7.38 2.64 14.56
N GLU A 128 -7.67 3.13 15.75
CA GLU A 128 -7.74 2.33 16.96
C GLU A 128 -8.57 1.06 16.76
N HIS A 129 -8.10 -0.07 17.27
CA HIS A 129 -8.68 -1.42 17.12
C HIS A 129 -8.57 -2.08 15.73
N TYR A 130 -7.95 -1.43 14.73
CA TYR A 130 -7.71 -2.03 13.41
C TYR A 130 -6.22 -2.29 13.19
N GLY A 131 -5.86 -3.55 12.92
CA GLY A 131 -4.51 -3.93 12.53
C GLY A 131 -4.28 -3.75 11.03
N VAL A 132 -3.04 -3.36 10.64
CA VAL A 132 -2.66 -3.29 9.22
C VAL A 132 -2.86 -4.63 8.51
N SER A 133 -2.61 -5.76 9.19
CA SER A 133 -2.86 -7.10 8.67
C SER A 133 -4.32 -7.36 8.35
N ASP A 134 -5.24 -6.91 9.20
CA ASP A 134 -6.67 -7.11 9.01
C ASP A 134 -7.17 -6.28 7.82
N ILE A 135 -6.64 -5.06 7.67
CA ILE A 135 -6.93 -4.18 6.55
C ILE A 135 -6.44 -4.83 5.26
N LEU A 136 -5.18 -5.28 5.20
CA LEU A 136 -4.60 -5.96 4.04
C LEU A 136 -5.35 -7.25 3.70
N HIS A 137 -5.73 -8.03 4.72
CA HIS A 137 -6.54 -9.24 4.52
C HIS A 137 -7.89 -8.90 3.90
N SER A 138 -8.56 -7.86 4.39
CA SER A 138 -9.84 -7.39 3.86
C SER A 138 -9.72 -6.96 2.38
N TRP A 139 -8.72 -6.13 2.05
CA TRP A 139 -8.46 -5.71 0.67
C TRP A 139 -8.19 -6.89 -0.26
N LYS A 140 -7.25 -7.77 0.13
CA LYS A 140 -6.83 -8.91 -0.69
C LYS A 140 -7.96 -9.93 -0.88
N SER A 141 -8.73 -10.21 0.17
CA SER A 141 -9.82 -11.18 0.13
C SER A 141 -10.97 -10.70 -0.76
N PHE A 142 -11.41 -9.45 -0.56
CA PHE A 142 -12.48 -8.86 -1.36
C PHE A 142 -12.09 -8.76 -2.83
N THR A 143 -10.92 -8.16 -3.13
CA THR A 143 -10.47 -7.95 -4.51
C THR A 143 -10.18 -9.26 -5.23
N ALA A 144 -9.63 -10.29 -4.55
CA ALA A 144 -9.44 -11.61 -5.14
C ALA A 144 -10.77 -12.24 -5.57
N SER A 145 -11.80 -12.15 -4.72
CA SER A 145 -13.13 -12.67 -5.04
C SER A 145 -13.76 -11.91 -6.22
N ALA A 146 -13.75 -10.57 -6.18
CA ALA A 146 -14.36 -9.73 -7.19
C ALA A 146 -13.65 -9.86 -8.56
N ILE A 147 -12.30 -9.81 -8.57
CA ILE A 147 -11.49 -9.93 -9.78
C ILE A 147 -11.62 -11.33 -10.40
N ASN A 148 -11.55 -12.39 -9.57
CA ASN A 148 -11.73 -13.75 -10.08
C ASN A 148 -13.11 -13.93 -10.74
N ARG A 149 -14.17 -13.36 -10.15
CA ARG A 149 -15.51 -13.37 -10.74
C ARG A 149 -15.54 -12.60 -12.08
N ALA A 150 -14.96 -11.39 -12.13
CA ALA A 150 -14.91 -10.57 -13.35
C ALA A 150 -14.14 -11.27 -14.49
N LEU A 151 -13.12 -12.06 -14.15
CA LEU A 151 -12.29 -12.77 -15.11
C LEU A 151 -12.78 -14.20 -15.41
N GLY A 152 -13.88 -14.66 -14.80
CA GLY A 152 -14.38 -16.04 -14.96
C GLY A 152 -13.38 -17.10 -14.48
N ARG A 153 -12.54 -16.78 -13.50
CA ARG A 153 -11.51 -17.69 -12.98
C ARG A 153 -11.68 -17.93 -11.47
N SER A 154 -10.96 -18.91 -10.96
CA SER A 154 -10.89 -19.24 -9.53
C SER A 154 -9.43 -19.35 -9.07
N GLY A 155 -9.24 -19.47 -7.75
CA GLY A 155 -7.92 -19.68 -7.15
C GLY A 155 -7.29 -18.40 -6.63
N LYS A 156 -6.01 -18.52 -6.32
CA LYS A 156 -5.24 -17.44 -5.68
C LYS A 156 -4.95 -16.31 -6.65
N LEU A 157 -5.27 -15.09 -6.25
CA LEU A 157 -4.94 -13.87 -7.02
C LEU A 157 -3.66 -13.22 -6.49
N TRP A 158 -3.59 -12.98 -5.18
CA TRP A 158 -2.48 -12.28 -4.52
C TRP A 158 -1.45 -13.26 -3.94
N GLN A 159 -0.22 -12.81 -3.81
CA GLN A 159 0.77 -13.50 -2.99
C GLN A 159 0.26 -13.64 -1.55
N HIS A 160 0.69 -14.68 -0.84
CA HIS A 160 0.29 -14.89 0.56
C HIS A 160 0.76 -13.74 1.42
N GLU A 161 2.03 -13.41 1.29
CA GLU A 161 2.70 -12.37 2.06
C GLU A 161 2.51 -10.98 1.42
N SER A 162 2.56 -9.97 2.23
CA SER A 162 2.62 -8.56 1.85
C SER A 162 3.83 -7.95 2.54
N PHE A 163 4.44 -6.95 1.92
CA PHE A 163 5.46 -6.15 2.57
C PHE A 163 4.77 -5.03 3.33
N ASP A 164 5.18 -4.81 4.57
CA ASP A 164 4.77 -3.68 5.40
C ASP A 164 5.99 -3.07 6.08
N HIS A 165 6.07 -1.75 6.08
CA HIS A 165 7.14 -0.98 6.68
C HIS A 165 6.55 0.13 7.56
N LEU A 166 7.00 0.18 8.81
CA LEU A 166 6.60 1.23 9.76
C LEU A 166 7.22 2.57 9.38
N VAL A 167 6.39 3.57 9.13
CA VAL A 167 6.83 4.94 8.84
C VAL A 167 7.18 5.64 10.16
N ARG A 168 8.45 6.00 10.32
CA ARG A 168 9.00 6.41 11.63
C ARG A 168 8.89 7.91 11.91
N ASN A 169 8.80 8.76 10.90
CA ASN A 169 8.75 10.20 11.04
C ASN A 169 8.12 10.88 9.82
N HIS A 170 7.89 12.17 9.93
CA HIS A 170 7.26 12.98 8.88
C HIS A 170 8.04 12.95 7.55
N ASP A 171 9.37 13.06 7.60
CA ASP A 171 10.20 13.04 6.39
C ASP A 171 10.09 11.68 5.67
N SER A 172 10.06 10.59 6.44
CA SER A 172 9.82 9.25 5.89
C SER A 172 8.43 9.13 5.30
N MET A 173 7.41 9.73 5.92
CA MET A 173 6.05 9.75 5.39
C MET A 173 5.99 10.46 4.04
N ILE A 174 6.58 11.65 3.92
CA ILE A 174 6.65 12.39 2.66
C ILE A 174 7.36 11.55 1.59
N ARG A 175 8.49 10.93 1.92
CA ARG A 175 9.23 10.07 0.98
C ARG A 175 8.41 8.88 0.49
N PHE A 176 7.69 8.19 1.38
CA PHE A 176 6.83 7.07 0.99
C PHE A 176 5.63 7.50 0.14
N ILE A 177 5.03 8.66 0.44
CA ILE A 177 3.96 9.23 -0.37
C ILE A 177 4.50 9.54 -1.77
N THR A 178 5.61 10.30 -1.85
CA THR A 178 6.25 10.67 -3.12
C THR A 178 6.64 9.43 -3.91
N TYR A 179 7.27 8.45 -3.26
CA TYR A 179 7.62 7.17 -3.88
C TYR A 179 6.38 6.46 -4.45
N THR A 180 5.31 6.35 -3.66
CA THR A 180 4.06 5.69 -4.07
C THR A 180 3.48 6.34 -5.32
N GLU A 181 3.40 7.67 -5.33
CA GLU A 181 2.77 8.43 -6.41
C GLU A 181 3.65 8.54 -7.66
N ASN A 182 4.98 8.54 -7.52
CA ASN A 182 5.92 8.54 -8.65
C ASN A 182 6.19 7.14 -9.23
N ASN A 183 5.67 6.08 -8.64
CA ASN A 183 5.94 4.71 -9.09
C ASN A 183 5.59 4.48 -10.58
N PRO A 184 4.45 4.96 -11.12
CA PRO A 184 4.12 4.83 -12.54
C PRO A 184 5.11 5.57 -13.46
N VAL A 185 5.61 6.74 -13.03
CA VAL A 185 6.61 7.52 -13.79
C VAL A 185 7.95 6.78 -13.80
N ALA A 186 8.40 6.30 -12.66
CA ALA A 186 9.63 5.51 -12.54
C ALA A 186 9.57 4.22 -13.37
N ALA A 187 8.37 3.65 -13.55
CA ALA A 187 8.13 2.48 -14.39
C ALA A 187 7.92 2.83 -15.88
N GLY A 188 8.00 4.10 -16.27
CA GLY A 188 7.80 4.54 -17.65
C GLY A 188 6.36 4.37 -18.18
N LEU A 189 5.37 4.32 -17.29
CA LEU A 189 3.96 4.13 -17.65
C LEU A 189 3.23 5.44 -17.95
N CYS A 190 3.72 6.56 -17.42
CA CYS A 190 3.22 7.91 -17.67
C CYS A 190 4.36 8.94 -17.52
N LEU A 191 4.12 10.19 -17.90
CA LEU A 191 5.11 11.27 -17.80
C LEU A 191 5.04 11.98 -16.45
N ASN A 192 3.84 12.18 -15.91
CA ASN A 192 3.64 12.82 -14.62
C ASN A 192 2.81 11.90 -13.71
N PRO A 193 2.97 11.96 -12.38
CA PRO A 193 2.23 11.12 -11.44
C PRO A 193 0.70 11.23 -11.56
N GLU A 194 0.22 12.44 -11.82
CA GLU A 194 -1.21 12.75 -11.98
C GLU A 194 -1.84 12.17 -13.26
N ASP A 195 -1.00 11.82 -14.25
CA ASP A 195 -1.46 11.20 -15.49
C ASP A 195 -1.84 9.71 -15.29
N TRP A 196 -1.42 9.09 -14.17
CA TRP A 196 -1.77 7.71 -13.88
C TRP A 196 -3.17 7.62 -13.24
N PRO A 197 -4.16 7.00 -13.92
CA PRO A 197 -5.56 7.08 -13.49
C PRO A 197 -5.85 6.38 -12.16
N PHE A 198 -5.02 5.42 -11.76
CA PHE A 198 -5.20 4.61 -10.55
C PHE A 198 -4.15 4.95 -9.50
N SER A 199 -4.03 6.23 -9.18
CA SER A 199 -3.13 6.77 -8.16
C SER A 199 -3.79 7.92 -7.39
N SER A 200 -3.41 8.07 -6.11
CA SER A 200 -3.78 9.22 -5.29
C SER A 200 -3.22 10.55 -5.82
N ALA A 201 -2.17 10.52 -6.63
CA ALA A 201 -1.55 11.70 -7.21
C ALA A 201 -2.55 12.57 -7.97
N ARG A 202 -3.52 11.97 -8.68
CA ARG A 202 -4.54 12.69 -9.45
C ARG A 202 -5.46 13.61 -8.62
N PHE A 203 -5.48 13.45 -7.29
CA PHE A 203 -6.30 14.26 -6.38
C PHE A 203 -5.51 15.37 -5.67
N ARG A 204 -4.22 15.54 -5.97
CA ARG A 204 -3.33 16.51 -5.34
C ARG A 204 -3.17 17.81 -6.15
N VAL A 205 -4.01 18.03 -7.16
CA VAL A 205 -4.00 19.23 -8.01
C VAL A 205 -4.66 20.40 -7.29
#